data_b18be2c3013681f4a62830c9818f99da
#
_entry.id   b18be2c3013681f4a62830c9818f99da
#
_cell.length_a   1.000
_cell.length_b   1.000
_cell.length_c   1.000
_cell.angle_alpha   90.00
_cell.angle_beta   90.00
_cell.angle_gamma   90.00
#
_symmetry.space_group_name_H-M   'P 1'
#
loop_
_entity.id
_entity.type
_entity.pdbx_description
1 polymer ?
#
loop_
_entity_poly.entity_id
_entity_poly.type
_entity_poly.pdbx_seq_one_letter_code
_entity_poly.pdbx_strand_id
1 'polypeptide(L)'
;MLRGYEDITYELTEDEMLLVAPIVKGLSKRIGKEKAVRNVEIQKAMQLNSARVHKIINYIRINNLVYGLCSSGCGYYIAENIKDLEDCVISLKQRIYSQMKTLHALEHQSVMFGGTGQLSIFE
;
A
#
# COMPACT_ATOMS: atom_id res chain seq x y z
N MET A 1 -9.73 11.24 7.83
CA MET A 1 -10.00 9.83 7.48
C MET A 1 -11.20 9.75 6.55
N LEU A 2 -11.17 8.86 5.61
CA LEU A 2 -12.31 8.65 4.70
C LEU A 2 -13.44 7.94 5.44
N ARG A 3 -14.64 8.49 5.29
CA ARG A 3 -15.81 7.93 5.93
C ARG A 3 -16.13 6.55 5.38
N GLY A 4 -16.44 5.61 6.24
CA GLY A 4 -16.72 4.23 5.87
C GLY A 4 -15.52 3.31 5.95
N TYR A 5 -14.36 3.83 6.33
CA TYR A 5 -13.14 3.06 6.45
C TYR A 5 -12.66 2.93 7.89
N GLU A 6 -13.36 3.55 8.82
CA GLU A 6 -12.95 3.58 10.23
C GLU A 6 -12.94 2.19 10.85
N ASP A 7 -13.82 1.31 10.36
CA ASP A 7 -13.96 -0.04 10.91
C ASP A 7 -13.10 -1.08 10.20
N ILE A 8 -12.37 -0.67 9.15
CA ILE A 8 -11.48 -1.59 8.46
C ILE A 8 -10.20 -1.72 9.27
N THR A 9 -9.93 -2.95 9.73
CA THR A 9 -8.73 -3.22 10.49
C THR A 9 -7.75 -3.98 9.61
N TYR A 10 -6.50 -3.53 9.65
CA TYR A 10 -5.39 -4.20 8.99
C TYR A 10 -4.40 -4.69 10.03
N GLU A 11 -4.93 -5.18 11.15
CA GLU A 11 -4.09 -5.70 12.22
C GLU A 11 -3.35 -6.95 11.76
N LEU A 12 -2.10 -7.03 12.16
CA LEU A 12 -1.29 -8.20 11.87
C LEU A 12 -1.71 -9.37 12.76
N THR A 13 -1.70 -10.56 12.20
CA THR A 13 -1.84 -11.79 12.98
C THR A 13 -0.58 -12.00 13.81
N GLU A 14 -0.65 -12.91 14.78
CA GLU A 14 0.52 -13.24 15.59
C GLU A 14 1.69 -13.72 14.73
N ASP A 15 1.40 -14.55 13.74
CA ASP A 15 2.43 -15.04 12.81
C ASP A 15 3.07 -13.90 12.02
N GLU A 16 2.25 -12.95 11.57
CA GLU A 16 2.73 -11.78 10.83
C GLU A 16 3.57 -10.88 11.71
N MET A 17 3.19 -10.70 12.97
CA MET A 17 3.98 -9.90 13.92
C MET A 17 5.37 -10.48 14.13
N LEU A 18 5.50 -11.79 14.14
CA LEU A 18 6.80 -12.44 14.28
C LEU A 18 7.71 -12.20 13.08
N LEU A 19 7.13 -11.89 11.92
CA LEU A 19 7.90 -11.64 10.70
C LEU A 19 8.33 -10.18 10.54
N VAL A 20 7.79 -9.26 11.35
CA VAL A 20 8.11 -7.84 11.24
C VAL A 20 9.61 -7.59 11.43
N ALA A 21 10.19 -8.11 12.50
CA ALA A 21 11.60 -7.86 12.80
C ALA A 21 12.55 -8.41 11.72
N PRO A 22 12.39 -9.64 11.23
CA PRO A 22 13.22 -10.13 10.13
C PRO A 22 13.08 -9.30 8.85
N ILE A 23 11.87 -8.86 8.52
CA ILE A 23 11.63 -8.05 7.33
C ILE A 23 12.27 -6.68 7.49
N VAL A 24 12.11 -6.03 8.65
CA VAL A 24 12.77 -4.75 8.93
C VAL A 24 14.28 -4.88 8.79
N LYS A 25 14.85 -5.92 9.35
CA LYS A 25 16.29 -6.16 9.27
C LYS A 25 16.76 -6.32 7.83
N GLY A 26 16.00 -7.08 7.03
CA GLY A 26 16.33 -7.28 5.62
C GLY A 26 16.20 -6.01 4.80
N LEU A 27 15.13 -5.25 5.03
CA LEU A 27 14.89 -4.00 4.30
C LEU A 27 15.89 -2.91 4.66
N SER A 28 16.33 -2.85 5.91
CA SER A 28 17.27 -1.83 6.37
C SER A 28 18.60 -1.84 5.60
N LYS A 29 18.91 -2.95 4.96
CA LYS A 29 20.13 -3.10 4.15
C LYS A 29 19.93 -2.66 2.70
N ARG A 30 18.69 -2.42 2.30
CA ARG A 30 18.33 -2.12 0.91
C ARG A 30 18.27 -0.62 0.66
N ILE A 31 19.39 0.05 0.85
CA ILE A 31 19.50 1.50 0.67
C ILE A 31 19.73 1.81 -0.79
N GLY A 32 18.83 2.60 -1.36
CA GLY A 32 18.86 2.96 -2.78
C GLY A 32 18.04 2.03 -3.66
N LYS A 33 17.48 2.60 -4.70
CA LYS A 33 16.58 1.90 -5.63
C LYS A 33 17.23 0.68 -6.29
N GLU A 34 18.54 0.73 -6.47
CA GLU A 34 19.31 -0.36 -7.10
C GLU A 34 19.29 -1.63 -6.26
N LYS A 35 19.06 -1.48 -4.97
CA LYS A 35 19.03 -2.60 -4.03
C LYS A 35 17.63 -3.04 -3.66
N ALA A 36 16.62 -2.57 -4.38
CA ALA A 36 15.23 -2.87 -4.10
C ALA A 36 14.98 -4.38 -4.11
N VAL A 37 14.11 -4.81 -3.21
CA VAL A 37 13.65 -6.19 -3.14
C VAL A 37 12.19 -6.25 -3.58
N ARG A 38 11.88 -7.18 -4.47
CA ARG A 38 10.53 -7.31 -4.99
C ARG A 38 9.61 -8.01 -3.99
N ASN A 39 8.33 -7.67 -4.07
CA ASN A 39 7.31 -8.32 -3.26
C ASN A 39 7.38 -9.84 -3.37
N VAL A 40 7.55 -10.36 -4.58
CA VAL A 40 7.62 -11.82 -4.81
C VAL A 40 8.80 -12.47 -4.07
N GLU A 41 9.90 -11.77 -3.95
CA GLU A 41 11.07 -12.28 -3.22
C GLU A 41 10.78 -12.39 -1.72
N ILE A 42 10.07 -11.40 -1.16
CA ILE A 42 9.65 -11.42 0.24
C ILE A 42 8.64 -12.55 0.45
N GLN A 43 7.71 -12.73 -0.49
CA GLN A 43 6.73 -13.81 -0.43
C GLN A 43 7.42 -15.17 -0.29
N LYS A 44 8.43 -15.41 -1.11
CA LYS A 44 9.16 -16.68 -1.10
C LYS A 44 9.97 -16.84 0.18
N ALA A 45 10.66 -15.80 0.60
CA ALA A 45 11.51 -15.86 1.78
C ALA A 45 10.72 -16.08 3.07
N MET A 46 9.54 -15.49 3.17
CA MET A 46 8.72 -15.50 4.38
C MET A 46 7.50 -16.42 4.28
N GLN A 47 7.32 -17.08 3.14
CA GLN A 47 6.18 -17.95 2.89
C GLN A 47 4.84 -17.24 3.09
N LEU A 48 4.73 -16.05 2.47
CA LEU A 48 3.54 -15.22 2.52
C LEU A 48 2.97 -15.02 1.12
N ASN A 49 1.69 -14.64 1.03
CA ASN A 49 1.13 -14.15 -0.22
C ASN A 49 1.36 -12.64 -0.33
N SER A 50 1.07 -12.08 -1.51
CA SER A 50 1.29 -10.66 -1.80
C SER A 50 0.55 -9.74 -0.85
N ALA A 51 -0.71 -10.05 -0.54
CA ALA A 51 -1.54 -9.21 0.33
C ALA A 51 -0.96 -9.11 1.73
N ARG A 52 -0.45 -10.22 2.26
CA ARG A 52 0.15 -10.24 3.59
C ARG A 52 1.47 -9.48 3.62
N VAL A 53 2.25 -9.53 2.55
CA VAL A 53 3.46 -8.71 2.43
C VAL A 53 3.11 -7.24 2.46
N HIS A 54 2.14 -6.80 1.65
CA HIS A 54 1.69 -5.40 1.65
C HIS A 54 1.22 -4.94 3.03
N LYS A 55 0.50 -5.79 3.73
CA LYS A 55 -0.01 -5.49 5.06
C LYS A 55 1.13 -5.26 6.06
N ILE A 56 2.15 -6.10 6.02
CA ILE A 56 3.33 -5.96 6.89
C ILE A 56 4.13 -4.70 6.53
N ILE A 57 4.31 -4.44 5.24
CA ILE A 57 5.00 -3.22 4.78
C ILE A 57 4.28 -1.96 5.28
N ASN A 58 2.95 -1.93 5.17
CA ASN A 58 2.18 -0.80 5.67
C ASN A 58 2.31 -0.63 7.18
N TYR A 59 2.30 -1.74 7.92
CA TYR A 59 2.52 -1.71 9.36
C TYR A 59 3.87 -1.08 9.71
N ILE A 60 4.92 -1.48 9.00
CA ILE A 60 6.27 -0.95 9.21
C ILE A 60 6.30 0.56 8.94
N ARG A 61 5.66 1.02 7.86
CA ARG A 61 5.61 2.44 7.51
C ARG A 61 4.83 3.27 8.53
N ILE A 62 3.64 2.82 8.88
CA ILE A 62 2.74 3.56 9.77
C ILE A 62 3.34 3.68 11.17
N ASN A 63 4.03 2.66 11.63
CA ASN A 63 4.63 2.65 12.95
C ASN A 63 6.06 3.18 12.98
N ASN A 64 6.53 3.71 11.85
CA ASN A 64 7.87 4.32 11.74
C ASN A 64 9.00 3.39 12.18
N LEU A 65 8.86 2.11 11.91
CA LEU A 65 9.90 1.13 12.24
C LEU A 65 11.11 1.28 11.33
N VAL A 66 10.90 1.81 10.13
CA VAL A 66 11.94 2.16 9.17
C VAL A 66 11.56 3.50 8.55
N TYR A 67 12.51 4.43 8.50
CA TYR A 67 12.29 5.71 7.82
C TYR A 67 12.69 5.61 6.36
N GLY A 68 11.86 6.20 5.49
CA GLY A 68 12.19 6.28 4.07
C GLY A 68 11.96 4.98 3.30
N LEU A 69 11.07 4.12 3.76
CA LEU A 69 10.72 2.90 3.05
C LEU A 69 9.87 3.23 1.83
N CYS A 70 10.50 3.17 0.67
CA CYS A 70 9.90 3.49 -0.62
C CYS A 70 9.55 2.24 -1.39
N SER A 71 8.67 2.41 -2.38
CA SER A 71 8.36 1.35 -3.32
C SER A 71 8.30 1.91 -4.74
N SER A 72 8.67 1.08 -5.69
CA SER A 72 8.64 1.41 -7.11
C SER A 72 8.38 0.14 -7.92
N GLY A 73 8.42 0.24 -9.24
CA GLY A 73 8.38 -0.94 -10.09
C GLY A 73 9.51 -1.93 -9.83
N CYS A 74 10.60 -1.48 -9.20
CA CYS A 74 11.73 -2.34 -8.86
C CYS A 74 11.56 -3.05 -7.51
N GLY A 75 10.59 -2.65 -6.70
CA GLY A 75 10.34 -3.24 -5.39
C GLY A 75 10.49 -2.24 -4.26
N TYR A 76 10.75 -2.75 -3.06
CA TYR A 76 10.88 -1.96 -1.83
C TYR A 76 12.36 -1.64 -1.56
N TYR A 77 12.63 -0.42 -1.15
CA TYR A 77 13.96 0.04 -0.82
C TYR A 77 13.92 1.20 0.16
N ILE A 78 15.05 1.48 0.79
CA ILE A 78 15.18 2.63 1.69
C ILE A 78 15.68 3.81 0.86
N ALA A 79 15.05 4.98 1.03
CA ALA A 79 15.45 6.20 0.35
C ALA A 79 16.92 6.51 0.64
N GLU A 80 17.67 6.81 -0.39
CA GLU A 80 19.09 7.18 -0.26
C GLU A 80 19.22 8.68 0.03
N ASN A 81 18.23 9.47 -0.37
CA ASN A 81 18.19 10.91 -0.17
C ASN A 81 16.74 11.38 -0.09
N ILE A 82 16.56 12.67 0.22
CA ILE A 82 15.23 13.23 0.38
C ILE A 82 14.42 13.19 -0.93
N LYS A 83 15.08 13.30 -2.05
CA LYS A 83 14.42 13.28 -3.36
C LYS A 83 13.72 11.95 -3.60
N ASP A 84 14.37 10.84 -3.26
CA ASP A 84 13.76 9.51 -3.38
C ASP A 84 12.46 9.42 -2.60
N LEU A 85 12.46 9.93 -1.38
CA LEU A 85 11.29 9.94 -0.53
C LEU A 85 10.20 10.86 -1.07
N GLU A 86 10.57 12.05 -1.52
CA GLU A 86 9.62 12.99 -2.12
C GLU A 86 8.96 12.41 -3.37
N ASP A 87 9.73 11.76 -4.23
CA ASP A 87 9.20 11.11 -5.43
C ASP A 87 8.19 10.02 -5.04
N CYS A 88 8.49 9.25 -4.01
CA CYS A 88 7.59 8.23 -3.50
C CYS A 88 6.27 8.85 -2.96
N VAL A 89 6.38 9.96 -2.23
CA VAL A 89 5.21 10.68 -1.73
C VAL A 89 4.35 11.21 -2.87
N ILE A 90 4.97 11.79 -3.90
CA ILE A 90 4.24 12.30 -5.07
C ILE A 90 3.52 11.18 -5.77
N SER A 91 4.19 10.05 -5.99
CA SER A 91 3.59 8.89 -6.63
C SER A 91 2.37 8.37 -5.85
N LEU A 92 2.47 8.32 -4.54
CA LEU A 92 1.36 7.90 -3.68
C LEU A 92 0.20 8.89 -3.76
N LYS A 93 0.48 10.20 -3.74
CA LYS A 93 -0.56 11.22 -3.89
C LYS A 93 -1.30 11.07 -5.21
N GLN A 94 -0.58 10.83 -6.29
CA GLN A 94 -1.19 10.64 -7.62
C GLN A 94 -2.13 9.44 -7.62
N ARG A 95 -1.75 8.34 -6.99
CA ARG A 95 -2.61 7.17 -6.90
C ARG A 95 -3.84 7.43 -6.04
N ILE A 96 -3.69 8.17 -4.95
CA ILE A 96 -4.82 8.55 -4.09
C ILE A 96 -5.80 9.43 -4.87
N TYR A 97 -5.32 10.44 -5.57
CA TYR A 97 -6.18 11.30 -6.38
C TYR A 97 -6.92 10.52 -7.46
N SER A 98 -6.23 9.62 -8.14
CA SER A 98 -6.84 8.78 -9.15
C SER A 98 -7.95 7.92 -8.56
N GLN A 99 -7.71 7.31 -7.42
CA GLN A 99 -8.71 6.49 -6.73
C GLN A 99 -9.87 7.31 -6.20
N MET A 100 -9.62 8.55 -5.75
CA MET A 100 -10.68 9.45 -5.31
C MET A 100 -11.61 9.82 -6.47
N LYS A 101 -11.08 10.04 -7.65
CA LYS A 101 -11.93 10.30 -8.83
C LYS A 101 -12.85 9.11 -9.12
N THR A 102 -12.30 7.91 -9.05
CA THR A 102 -13.09 6.69 -9.22
C THR A 102 -14.14 6.55 -8.12
N LEU A 103 -13.76 6.81 -6.89
CA LEU A 103 -14.68 6.76 -5.76
C LEU A 103 -15.85 7.71 -5.95
N HIS A 104 -15.56 8.97 -6.28
CA HIS A 104 -16.61 9.98 -6.48
C HIS A 104 -17.53 9.62 -7.64
N ALA A 105 -16.97 9.08 -8.71
CA ALA A 105 -17.77 8.62 -9.85
C ALA A 105 -18.74 7.51 -9.44
N LEU A 106 -18.26 6.53 -8.69
CA LEU A 106 -19.09 5.42 -8.22
C LEU A 106 -20.11 5.86 -7.19
N GLU A 107 -19.77 6.79 -6.31
CA GLU A 107 -20.74 7.35 -5.38
C GLU A 107 -21.87 8.06 -6.10
N HIS A 108 -21.54 8.85 -7.12
CA HIS A 108 -22.55 9.53 -7.93
C HIS A 108 -23.46 8.51 -8.62
N GLN A 109 -22.88 7.47 -9.21
CA GLN A 109 -23.65 6.41 -9.84
C GLN A 109 -24.52 5.67 -8.83
N SER A 110 -24.05 5.47 -7.63
CA SER A 110 -24.81 4.83 -6.56
C SER A 110 -26.07 5.63 -6.22
N VAL A 111 -25.95 6.96 -6.14
CA VAL A 111 -27.10 7.84 -5.91
C VAL A 111 -28.11 7.71 -7.04
N MET A 112 -27.64 7.68 -8.27
CA MET A 112 -28.53 7.55 -9.43
C MET A 112 -29.24 6.21 -9.45
N PHE A 113 -28.55 5.13 -9.09
CA PHE A 113 -29.18 3.83 -8.95
C PHE A 113 -30.24 3.80 -7.86
N GLY A 114 -29.98 4.45 -6.74
CA GLY A 114 -30.93 4.49 -5.62
C GLY A 114 -32.15 5.35 -5.91
N GLY A 115 -32.02 6.34 -6.78
CA GLY A 115 -33.11 7.25 -7.16
C GLY A 115 -34.01 6.63 -8.18
N THR A 116 -33.66 6.77 -9.42
CA THR A 116 -34.35 6.15 -10.53
C THR A 116 -33.51 5.09 -11.17
N GLY A 117 -32.43 5.05 -10.75
CA GLY A 117 -31.26 4.32 -10.92
C GLY A 117 -31.03 3.44 -12.06
N GLN A 118 -31.83 3.29 -12.85
CA GLN A 118 -31.67 2.25 -13.80
C GLN A 118 -30.74 2.62 -14.92
N LEU A 119 -29.74 1.83 -15.06
CA LEU A 119 -28.86 1.87 -16.22
C LEU A 119 -29.49 0.99 -17.29
N SER A 120 -30.52 1.49 -17.90
CA SER A 120 -31.29 0.73 -18.86
C SER A 120 -30.50 0.32 -20.10
N ILE A 121 -29.34 0.90 -20.30
CA ILE A 121 -28.49 0.53 -21.45
C ILE A 121 -28.05 -0.93 -21.41
N PHE A 122 -28.15 -1.58 -20.28
CA PHE A 122 -27.76 -2.98 -20.11
C PHE A 122 -28.95 -3.94 -20.09
N GLU A 123 -30.10 -3.46 -20.31
CA GLU A 123 -31.32 -4.31 -20.36
C GLU A 123 -31.50 -4.97 -21.69
#